data_1012935ce55c0d7ddf72c3429ba6a2b9
#
_entry.id   1012935ce55c0d7ddf72c3429ba6a2b9
#
_cell.length_a   1.000
_cell.length_b   1.000
_cell.length_c   1.000
_cell.angle_alpha   90.00
_cell.angle_beta   90.00
_cell.angle_gamma   90.00
#
_symmetry.space_group_name_H-M   'P 1'
#
loop_
_entity.id
_entity.type
_entity.pdbx_description
1 polymer ?
#
loop_
_entity_poly.entity_id
_entity_poly.type
_entity_poly.pdbx_seq_one_letter_code
_entity_poly.pdbx_strand_id
1 'polypeptide(L)'
;REGYTPIKPVLAKIRTAKNRKELIKLMYDLDVKGYGTFPVGFGMTVDAMNSDRYIIGISQGGLGLDPEYYTKPNDQQKAVIAAYKSLNNDLFKMTGNDAATANQIAKVSYDQVKSRDPQANYHPMTWEQLLKNYPGVDWNYLLKASGYPNNGGKVDVGQPEPVHEVEKILATAPLDALKAYMELAVISSSAGMLSDNFSDRNFEYTKVAYGVQQQQPRWKRALSFVQGIMGEAVGKLYVQKYFPESSKQRMITLVKNLQDAFAQRIEENTWMTAVTKKKAIEKLQAFDIKIGYPDKWQNMDSVFVIDDNKSLIENVKAVQEAAMKYRIAKRWGKPVDKKEWHMTPQTVNAYYDPTTNSINFPAAILQPPFFDPTVDDAANYGAIGAVIGHEMSHGFDDQGCQFDKDGNMKNWWTEEDKKNYDARTKVLVDWFNKQEVIPGLYVNGEKTLGENIGDNGGLNIAFRALENSMKAKPLSDMDGFTPAQRFFLAWGRVWASNVAPQFVA
;
A
#
# COMPACT_ATOMS: atom_id res chain seq x y z
N ARG A 1 9.63 -14.50 27.02
CA ARG A 1 10.22 -14.76 28.35
C ARG A 1 11.54 -14.03 28.55
N GLU A 2 12.22 -13.65 27.47
CA GLU A 2 13.56 -13.04 27.51
C GLU A 2 13.54 -11.50 27.61
N GLY A 3 12.36 -10.91 27.74
CA GLY A 3 12.22 -9.45 27.75
C GLY A 3 12.70 -8.84 26.45
N TYR A 4 13.57 -7.81 26.52
CA TYR A 4 14.21 -7.18 25.37
C TYR A 4 15.66 -7.67 25.13
N THR A 5 16.06 -8.78 25.75
CA THR A 5 17.41 -9.35 25.61
C THR A 5 17.87 -9.50 24.15
N PRO A 6 17.02 -9.94 23.20
CA PRO A 6 17.43 -10.09 21.81
C PRO A 6 17.88 -8.80 21.11
N ILE A 7 17.41 -7.64 21.55
CA ILE A 7 17.78 -6.33 20.97
C ILE A 7 18.83 -5.57 21.78
N LYS A 8 19.20 -6.03 23.00
CA LYS A 8 20.22 -5.38 23.85
C LYS A 8 21.53 -5.09 23.10
N PRO A 9 22.09 -6.01 22.29
CA PRO A 9 23.34 -5.74 21.57
C PRO A 9 23.20 -4.59 20.57
N VAL A 10 22.03 -4.45 19.94
CA VAL A 10 21.75 -3.37 18.96
C VAL A 10 21.64 -2.04 19.70
N LEU A 11 20.86 -1.99 20.79
CA LEU A 11 20.71 -0.79 21.63
C LEU A 11 22.08 -0.34 22.21
N ALA A 12 22.91 -1.28 22.65
CA ALA A 12 24.24 -0.97 23.17
C ALA A 12 25.13 -0.29 22.11
N LYS A 13 25.08 -0.75 20.84
CA LYS A 13 25.83 -0.11 19.75
C LYS A 13 25.39 1.34 19.53
N ILE A 14 24.08 1.62 19.59
CA ILE A 14 23.56 2.99 19.44
C ILE A 14 24.04 3.86 20.61
N ARG A 15 23.91 3.38 21.83
CA ARG A 15 24.28 4.12 23.07
C ARG A 15 25.77 4.46 23.13
N THR A 16 26.62 3.54 22.67
CA THR A 16 28.08 3.69 22.73
C THR A 16 28.69 4.43 21.54
N ALA A 17 27.90 4.76 20.51
CA ALA A 17 28.38 5.58 19.39
C ALA A 17 28.95 6.92 19.88
N LYS A 18 30.20 7.23 19.49
CA LYS A 18 30.97 8.34 20.06
C LYS A 18 30.73 9.68 19.37
N ASN A 19 30.32 9.64 18.13
CA ASN A 19 30.16 10.84 17.32
C ASN A 19 29.05 10.64 16.26
N ARG A 20 28.65 11.76 15.66
CA ARG A 20 27.59 11.81 14.64
C ARG A 20 27.87 10.93 13.43
N LYS A 21 29.11 10.95 12.90
CA LYS A 21 29.48 10.17 11.71
C LYS A 21 29.32 8.67 11.94
N GLU A 22 29.80 8.19 13.09
CA GLU A 22 29.63 6.80 13.51
C GLU A 22 28.16 6.43 13.68
N LEU A 23 27.37 7.31 14.32
CA LEU A 23 25.95 7.09 14.55
C LEU A 23 25.14 7.05 13.24
N ILE A 24 25.38 7.96 12.29
CA ILE A 24 24.71 7.98 10.97
C ILE A 24 25.05 6.73 10.17
N LYS A 25 26.30 6.28 10.20
CA LYS A 25 26.69 5.04 9.55
C LYS A 25 25.93 3.84 10.15
N LEU A 26 25.86 3.77 11.48
CA LEU A 26 25.08 2.74 12.17
C LEU A 26 23.59 2.83 11.84
N MET A 27 23.06 4.04 11.67
CA MET A 27 21.67 4.26 11.23
C MET A 27 21.39 3.57 9.90
N TYR A 28 22.23 3.73 8.88
CA TYR A 28 22.10 3.05 7.60
C TYR A 28 22.22 1.53 7.74
N ASP A 29 23.21 1.05 8.50
CA ASP A 29 23.44 -0.39 8.70
C ASP A 29 22.25 -1.08 9.39
N LEU A 30 21.59 -0.41 10.30
CA LEU A 30 20.40 -0.93 11.00
C LEU A 30 19.14 -0.81 10.14
N ASP A 31 19.04 0.24 9.36
CA ASP A 31 17.90 0.43 8.45
C ASP A 31 17.84 -0.68 7.40
N VAL A 32 18.95 -0.99 6.76
CA VAL A 32 19.10 -2.10 5.79
C VAL A 32 18.73 -3.45 6.42
N LYS A 33 18.91 -3.62 7.72
CA LYS A 33 18.46 -4.80 8.49
C LYS A 33 16.98 -4.76 8.87
N GLY A 34 16.24 -3.75 8.42
CA GLY A 34 14.82 -3.62 8.63
C GLY A 34 14.42 -3.12 10.02
N TYR A 35 15.27 -2.35 10.70
CA TYR A 35 14.92 -1.69 11.96
C TYR A 35 14.22 -0.35 11.76
N GLY A 36 14.21 0.20 10.54
CA GLY A 36 13.55 1.48 10.24
C GLY A 36 14.22 2.69 10.91
N THR A 37 15.53 2.66 11.03
CA THR A 37 16.29 3.71 11.74
C THR A 37 16.59 4.93 10.89
N PHE A 38 16.51 4.84 9.57
CA PHE A 38 16.75 5.95 8.66
C PHE A 38 15.40 6.57 8.22
N PRO A 39 15.19 7.88 8.40
CA PRO A 39 13.89 8.52 8.18
C PRO A 39 13.62 8.86 6.70
N VAL A 40 14.23 8.15 5.77
CA VAL A 40 14.00 8.26 4.32
C VAL A 40 13.83 6.88 3.74
N GLY A 41 12.79 6.67 2.93
CA GLY A 41 12.62 5.45 2.15
C GLY A 41 13.68 5.41 1.04
N PHE A 42 14.44 4.32 0.94
CA PHE A 42 15.44 4.08 -0.08
C PHE A 42 15.30 2.67 -0.63
N GLY A 43 15.09 2.54 -1.93
CA GLY A 43 14.94 1.22 -2.51
C GLY A 43 14.60 1.21 -4.00
N MET A 44 14.44 0.02 -4.53
CA MET A 44 14.09 -0.21 -5.92
C MET A 44 12.61 0.09 -6.17
N THR A 45 12.34 0.88 -7.21
CA THR A 45 11.00 1.15 -7.73
C THR A 45 10.98 1.02 -9.25
N VAL A 46 9.79 0.90 -9.84
CA VAL A 46 9.60 0.99 -11.30
C VAL A 46 9.71 2.46 -11.71
N ASP A 47 10.41 2.75 -12.80
CA ASP A 47 10.47 4.10 -13.37
C ASP A 47 9.11 4.46 -13.99
N ALA A 48 8.41 5.42 -13.42
CA ALA A 48 7.07 5.80 -13.89
C ALA A 48 7.03 6.25 -15.36
N MET A 49 8.13 6.79 -15.89
CA MET A 49 8.24 7.19 -17.31
C MET A 49 8.75 6.07 -18.25
N ASN A 50 9.21 4.95 -17.66
CA ASN A 50 9.65 3.76 -18.40
C ASN A 50 9.36 2.50 -17.57
N SER A 51 8.15 2.01 -17.66
CA SER A 51 7.63 0.91 -16.84
C SER A 51 8.34 -0.44 -17.03
N ASP A 52 9.25 -0.54 -17.98
CA ASP A 52 10.07 -1.74 -18.19
C ASP A 52 11.40 -1.71 -17.41
N ARG A 53 11.64 -0.64 -16.63
CA ARG A 53 12.91 -0.39 -15.96
C ARG A 53 12.74 -0.18 -14.46
N TYR A 54 13.65 -0.78 -13.68
CA TYR A 54 13.81 -0.45 -12.25
C TYR A 54 14.84 0.67 -12.07
N ILE A 55 14.56 1.57 -11.12
CA ILE A 55 15.46 2.64 -10.67
C ILE A 55 15.50 2.68 -9.14
N ILE A 56 16.41 3.47 -8.55
CA ILE A 56 16.34 3.79 -7.13
C ILE A 56 15.25 4.85 -6.92
N GLY A 57 14.35 4.57 -5.98
CA GLY A 57 13.38 5.52 -5.46
C GLY A 57 13.79 5.99 -4.07
N ILE A 58 13.64 7.29 -3.82
CA ILE A 58 13.83 7.94 -2.53
C ILE A 58 12.54 8.63 -2.15
N SER A 59 12.03 8.36 -0.96
CA SER A 59 10.76 8.88 -0.49
C SER A 59 10.82 9.32 0.96
N GLN A 60 9.85 10.13 1.37
CA GLN A 60 9.67 10.50 2.76
C GLN A 60 9.43 9.26 3.63
N GLY A 61 9.97 9.26 4.84
CA GLY A 61 9.77 8.24 5.87
C GLY A 61 9.87 8.82 7.28
N GLY A 62 9.78 7.95 8.27
CA GLY A 62 10.14 8.29 9.67
C GLY A 62 9.10 9.08 10.47
N LEU A 63 7.89 9.32 9.98
CA LEU A 63 6.89 10.12 10.70
C LEU A 63 6.24 9.40 11.90
N GLY A 64 6.09 8.09 11.84
CA GLY A 64 5.47 7.28 12.90
C GLY A 64 3.94 7.34 12.95
N LEU A 65 3.32 8.46 12.60
CA LEU A 65 1.90 8.67 12.36
C LEU A 65 1.70 9.35 11.01
N ASP A 66 0.49 9.29 10.47
CA ASP A 66 0.18 9.97 9.21
C ASP A 66 0.34 11.50 9.32
N PRO A 67 0.69 12.19 8.24
CA PRO A 67 0.92 13.64 8.25
C PRO A 67 -0.22 14.47 8.84
N GLU A 68 -1.47 14.05 8.69
CA GLU A 68 -2.64 14.74 9.24
C GLU A 68 -2.59 14.91 10.75
N TYR A 69 -2.05 13.91 11.47
CA TYR A 69 -1.88 13.97 12.92
C TYR A 69 -0.96 15.12 13.37
N TYR A 70 -0.11 15.61 12.48
CA TYR A 70 0.85 16.69 12.79
C TYR A 70 0.39 18.07 12.35
N THR A 71 -0.57 18.17 11.43
CA THR A 71 -1.00 19.46 10.83
C THR A 71 -2.23 20.05 11.51
N LYS A 72 -3.36 19.36 11.48
CA LYS A 72 -4.65 19.83 12.05
C LYS A 72 -5.41 18.67 12.70
N PRO A 73 -4.89 18.08 13.79
CA PRO A 73 -5.51 16.92 14.40
C PRO A 73 -6.88 17.28 15.02
N ASN A 74 -7.90 16.47 14.75
CA ASN A 74 -9.17 16.49 15.46
C ASN A 74 -8.98 15.90 16.90
N ASP A 75 -10.05 15.87 17.70
CA ASP A 75 -9.94 15.45 19.10
C ASP A 75 -9.59 13.96 19.25
N GLN A 76 -10.10 13.09 18.36
CA GLN A 76 -9.71 11.68 18.34
C GLN A 76 -8.23 11.53 17.96
N GLN A 77 -7.76 12.25 16.96
CA GLN A 77 -6.35 12.24 16.56
C GLN A 77 -5.44 12.78 17.66
N LYS A 78 -5.87 13.80 18.42
CA LYS A 78 -5.13 14.27 19.62
C LYS A 78 -5.02 13.18 20.68
N ALA A 79 -6.08 12.39 20.90
CA ALA A 79 -6.05 11.26 21.81
C ALA A 79 -5.07 10.17 21.32
N VAL A 80 -5.05 9.89 20.02
CA VAL A 80 -4.09 8.94 19.41
C VAL A 80 -2.64 9.45 19.56
N ILE A 81 -2.38 10.75 19.33
CA ILE A 81 -1.06 11.36 19.54
C ILE A 81 -0.62 11.19 21.01
N ALA A 82 -1.51 11.45 21.95
CA ALA A 82 -1.20 11.29 23.39
C ALA A 82 -0.90 9.83 23.73
N ALA A 83 -1.68 8.88 23.21
CA ALA A 83 -1.46 7.45 23.39
C ALA A 83 -0.15 6.97 22.75
N TYR A 84 0.19 7.48 21.56
CA TYR A 84 1.44 7.20 20.87
C TYR A 84 2.66 7.70 21.66
N LYS A 85 2.60 8.93 22.18
CA LYS A 85 3.64 9.46 23.09
C LYS A 85 3.79 8.63 24.34
N SER A 86 2.67 8.23 24.95
CA SER A 86 2.68 7.36 26.15
C SER A 86 3.30 5.99 25.84
N LEU A 87 2.94 5.37 24.71
CA LEU A 87 3.53 4.12 24.25
C LEU A 87 5.06 4.26 24.13
N ASN A 88 5.54 5.29 23.43
CA ASN A 88 6.97 5.52 23.21
C ASN A 88 7.71 5.66 24.55
N ASN A 89 7.16 6.44 25.48
CA ASN A 89 7.74 6.62 26.83
C ASN A 89 7.84 5.30 27.59
N ASP A 90 6.80 4.47 27.54
CA ASP A 90 6.80 3.20 28.26
C ASP A 90 7.75 2.17 27.62
N LEU A 91 7.81 2.12 26.28
CA LEU A 91 8.78 1.29 25.57
C LEU A 91 10.23 1.65 25.92
N PHE A 92 10.53 2.95 26.09
CA PHE A 92 11.84 3.40 26.56
C PHE A 92 12.13 2.94 27.99
N LYS A 93 11.19 3.13 28.91
CA LYS A 93 11.34 2.66 30.32
C LYS A 93 11.54 1.15 30.41
N MET A 94 10.77 0.38 29.60
CA MET A 94 10.88 -1.09 29.53
C MET A 94 12.24 -1.58 29.04
N THR A 95 12.99 -0.73 28.35
CA THR A 95 14.35 -1.02 27.84
C THR A 95 15.46 -0.32 28.62
N GLY A 96 15.12 0.28 29.75
CA GLY A 96 16.08 0.87 30.68
C GLY A 96 16.55 2.28 30.28
N ASN A 97 15.73 3.04 29.53
CA ASN A 97 16.00 4.41 29.17
C ASN A 97 15.10 5.41 29.85
N ASP A 98 15.59 6.66 29.96
CA ASP A 98 14.78 7.80 30.36
C ASP A 98 14.12 8.46 29.16
N ALA A 99 12.80 8.60 29.20
CA ALA A 99 11.96 8.83 28.02
C ALA A 99 11.88 10.29 27.53
N ALA A 100 12.61 11.23 28.13
CA ALA A 100 12.38 12.66 27.91
C ALA A 100 12.65 13.17 26.48
N THR A 101 13.41 12.44 25.68
CA THR A 101 13.89 12.90 24.35
C THR A 101 13.20 12.24 23.16
N ALA A 102 12.49 11.14 23.36
CA ALA A 102 11.88 10.34 22.27
C ALA A 102 10.75 11.02 21.50
N ASN A 103 10.17 12.08 22.03
CA ASN A 103 9.00 12.76 21.47
C ASN A 103 9.33 13.96 20.57
N GLN A 104 10.60 14.18 20.24
CA GLN A 104 11.02 15.21 19.27
C GLN A 104 11.09 14.63 17.86
N ILE A 105 9.95 14.12 17.37
CA ILE A 105 9.84 13.75 15.98
C ILE A 105 9.82 15.04 15.15
N ALA A 106 10.71 15.13 14.17
CA ALA A 106 10.78 16.26 13.27
C ALA A 106 9.43 16.47 12.60
N LYS A 107 8.90 17.68 12.70
CA LYS A 107 7.68 18.08 12.02
C LYS A 107 8.04 18.34 10.56
N VAL A 108 7.73 17.40 9.67
CA VAL A 108 7.83 17.60 8.24
C VAL A 108 6.47 18.04 7.73
N SER A 109 6.40 19.24 7.18
CA SER A 109 5.19 19.74 6.52
C SER A 109 5.07 19.09 5.15
N TYR A 110 3.98 18.37 4.92
CA TYR A 110 3.76 17.62 3.70
C TYR A 110 2.29 17.71 3.29
N ASP A 111 2.06 18.00 2.02
CA ASP A 111 0.72 18.04 1.44
C ASP A 111 0.32 16.64 0.95
N GLN A 112 -0.64 16.01 1.60
CA GLN A 112 -1.10 14.66 1.27
C GLN A 112 -1.73 14.57 -0.13
N VAL A 113 -2.36 15.63 -0.62
CA VAL A 113 -2.94 15.66 -1.98
C VAL A 113 -1.83 15.58 -3.01
N LYS A 114 -0.74 16.33 -2.82
CA LYS A 114 0.46 16.25 -3.68
C LYS A 114 1.09 14.86 -3.62
N SER A 115 1.08 14.21 -2.44
CA SER A 115 1.65 12.86 -2.30
C SER A 115 0.90 11.79 -3.08
N ARG A 116 -0.35 12.01 -3.42
CA ARG A 116 -1.15 11.11 -4.24
C ARG A 116 -0.93 11.33 -5.74
N ASP A 117 -0.53 12.53 -6.18
CA ASP A 117 -0.30 12.84 -7.58
C ASP A 117 1.02 12.22 -8.07
N PRO A 118 0.99 11.24 -8.99
CA PRO A 118 2.20 10.61 -9.53
C PRO A 118 3.18 11.60 -10.15
N GLN A 119 2.71 12.64 -10.84
CA GLN A 119 3.57 13.64 -11.46
C GLN A 119 4.24 14.53 -10.41
N ALA A 120 3.50 14.93 -9.37
CA ALA A 120 4.04 15.73 -8.27
C ALA A 120 5.08 14.96 -7.44
N ASN A 121 5.06 13.63 -7.48
CA ASN A 121 6.01 12.76 -6.79
C ASN A 121 7.11 12.20 -7.69
N TYR A 122 7.30 12.75 -8.88
CA TYR A 122 8.32 12.27 -9.82
C TYR A 122 9.35 13.34 -10.13
N HIS A 123 10.54 13.23 -9.53
CA HIS A 123 11.66 14.15 -9.66
C HIS A 123 12.92 13.37 -10.06
N PRO A 124 12.98 12.86 -11.32
CA PRO A 124 14.08 12.03 -11.77
C PRO A 124 15.36 12.87 -11.94
N MET A 125 16.48 12.27 -11.56
CA MET A 125 17.80 12.87 -11.74
C MET A 125 18.87 11.80 -11.94
N THR A 126 20.07 12.21 -12.35
CA THR A 126 21.24 11.30 -12.38
C THR A 126 21.76 11.07 -10.96
N TRP A 127 22.53 10.00 -10.77
CA TRP A 127 23.19 9.74 -9.48
C TRP A 127 24.14 10.88 -9.06
N GLU A 128 24.87 11.48 -10.02
CA GLU A 128 25.74 12.63 -9.77
C GLU A 128 24.94 13.85 -9.31
N GLN A 129 23.78 14.10 -9.91
CA GLN A 129 22.88 15.16 -9.46
C GLN A 129 22.35 14.91 -8.05
N LEU A 130 22.02 13.64 -7.70
CA LEU A 130 21.62 13.27 -6.34
C LEU A 130 22.73 13.64 -5.33
N LEU A 131 23.97 13.22 -5.60
CA LEU A 131 25.11 13.50 -4.71
C LEU A 131 25.37 15.01 -4.56
N LYS A 132 25.12 15.78 -5.61
CA LYS A 132 25.27 17.24 -5.58
C LYS A 132 24.12 17.93 -4.86
N ASN A 133 22.89 17.50 -5.09
CA ASN A 133 21.69 18.16 -4.58
C ASN A 133 21.38 17.77 -3.14
N TYR A 134 21.78 16.57 -2.72
CA TYR A 134 21.51 16.00 -1.38
C TYR A 134 22.81 15.50 -0.72
N PRO A 135 23.79 16.40 -0.45
CA PRO A 135 25.11 16.01 0.05
C PRO A 135 25.14 15.59 1.53
N GLY A 136 24.06 15.82 2.27
CA GLY A 136 23.95 15.50 3.70
C GLY A 136 23.74 14.01 4.01
N VAL A 137 23.49 13.18 2.99
CA VAL A 137 23.34 11.72 3.10
C VAL A 137 24.45 11.03 2.30
N ASP A 138 25.08 10.02 2.89
CA ASP A 138 26.06 9.18 2.18
C ASP A 138 25.32 8.12 1.34
N TRP A 139 24.77 8.55 0.20
CA TRP A 139 24.02 7.71 -0.74
C TRP A 139 24.87 6.55 -1.29
N ASN A 140 26.16 6.76 -1.48
CA ASN A 140 27.04 5.69 -1.96
C ASN A 140 27.20 4.59 -0.91
N TYR A 141 27.35 4.97 0.36
CA TYR A 141 27.39 4.00 1.44
C TYR A 141 26.07 3.25 1.57
N LEU A 142 24.94 3.96 1.57
CA LEU A 142 23.62 3.38 1.68
C LEU A 142 23.33 2.39 0.53
N LEU A 143 23.64 2.75 -0.70
CA LEU A 143 23.53 1.90 -1.88
C LEU A 143 24.32 0.59 -1.70
N LYS A 144 25.57 0.68 -1.27
CA LYS A 144 26.44 -0.46 -1.02
C LYS A 144 25.93 -1.33 0.12
N ALA A 145 25.57 -0.71 1.24
CA ALA A 145 25.02 -1.42 2.42
C ALA A 145 23.74 -2.18 2.07
N SER A 146 22.89 -1.60 1.21
CA SER A 146 21.66 -2.23 0.71
C SER A 146 21.92 -3.40 -0.25
N GLY A 147 23.17 -3.59 -0.72
CA GLY A 147 23.54 -4.70 -1.58
C GLY A 147 23.34 -4.49 -3.08
N TYR A 148 23.13 -3.24 -3.53
CA TYR A 148 23.04 -2.95 -4.96
C TYR A 148 24.42 -3.02 -5.61
N PRO A 149 24.58 -3.67 -6.77
CA PRO A 149 25.86 -3.80 -7.47
C PRO A 149 26.32 -2.47 -8.13
N ASN A 150 25.38 -1.58 -8.44
CA ASN A 150 25.61 -0.26 -9.03
C ASN A 150 24.37 0.63 -8.79
N ASN A 151 24.48 1.92 -9.12
CA ASN A 151 23.43 2.91 -8.91
C ASN A 151 22.37 2.99 -10.02
N GLY A 152 22.52 2.23 -11.12
CA GLY A 152 21.59 2.23 -12.25
C GLY A 152 21.54 3.54 -13.05
N GLY A 153 22.30 4.55 -12.69
CA GLY A 153 22.43 5.83 -13.40
C GLY A 153 21.27 6.82 -13.21
N LYS A 154 20.09 6.37 -12.77
CA LYS A 154 18.89 7.20 -12.57
C LYS A 154 18.29 6.93 -11.20
N VAL A 155 17.82 7.99 -10.56
CA VAL A 155 17.12 7.95 -9.27
C VAL A 155 15.91 8.89 -9.34
N ASP A 156 14.84 8.53 -8.64
CA ASP A 156 13.68 9.38 -8.43
C ASP A 156 13.60 9.81 -6.96
N VAL A 157 13.52 11.12 -6.69
CA VAL A 157 13.30 11.67 -5.36
C VAL A 157 11.85 12.14 -5.27
N GLY A 158 10.99 11.28 -4.77
CA GLY A 158 9.53 11.52 -4.76
C GLY A 158 9.13 12.78 -4.00
N GLN A 159 9.78 13.07 -2.87
CA GLN A 159 9.47 14.25 -2.04
C GLN A 159 10.79 14.98 -1.67
N PRO A 160 11.20 15.97 -2.48
CA PRO A 160 12.45 16.70 -2.27
C PRO A 160 12.58 17.42 -0.94
N GLU A 161 11.56 18.19 -0.54
CA GLU A 161 11.60 19.00 0.68
C GLU A 161 11.74 18.16 1.97
N PRO A 162 11.00 17.07 2.18
CA PRO A 162 11.24 16.16 3.29
C PRO A 162 12.65 15.58 3.34
N VAL A 163 13.25 15.26 2.20
CA VAL A 163 14.64 14.74 2.17
C VAL A 163 15.64 15.81 2.60
N HIS A 164 15.48 17.06 2.16
CA HIS A 164 16.30 18.19 2.62
C HIS A 164 16.13 18.44 4.13
N GLU A 165 14.92 18.33 4.66
CA GLU A 165 14.71 18.48 6.12
C GLU A 165 15.40 17.36 6.90
N VAL A 166 15.42 16.12 6.39
CA VAL A 166 16.18 15.03 6.97
C VAL A 166 17.68 15.32 6.97
N GLU A 167 18.26 15.83 5.87
CA GLU A 167 19.67 16.25 5.83
C GLU A 167 20.00 17.26 6.93
N LYS A 168 19.15 18.26 7.11
CA LYS A 168 19.28 19.28 8.16
C LYS A 168 19.20 18.66 9.56
N ILE A 169 18.25 17.77 9.80
CA ILE A 169 18.13 17.06 11.08
C ILE A 169 19.38 16.22 11.35
N LEU A 170 19.86 15.46 10.37
CA LEU A 170 21.08 14.66 10.51
C LEU A 170 22.31 15.55 10.80
N ALA A 171 22.36 16.75 10.26
CA ALA A 171 23.46 17.70 10.49
C ALA A 171 23.40 18.41 11.85
N THR A 172 22.21 18.78 12.33
CA THR A 172 22.05 19.75 13.42
C THR A 172 21.44 19.20 14.69
N ALA A 173 20.64 18.10 14.64
CA ALA A 173 20.00 17.56 15.83
C ALA A 173 21.03 17.13 16.89
N PRO A 174 20.75 17.28 18.19
CA PRO A 174 21.60 16.77 19.25
C PRO A 174 21.89 15.27 19.09
N LEU A 175 23.13 14.86 19.39
CA LEU A 175 23.55 13.46 19.22
C LEU A 175 22.63 12.49 20.03
N ASP A 176 22.27 12.89 21.24
CA ASP A 176 21.41 12.06 22.10
C ASP A 176 19.98 11.96 21.58
N ALA A 177 19.47 13.00 20.90
CA ALA A 177 18.18 12.95 20.22
C ALA A 177 18.19 11.97 19.05
N LEU A 178 19.26 11.95 18.25
CA LEU A 178 19.41 10.98 17.17
C LEU A 178 19.55 9.55 17.70
N LYS A 179 20.27 9.34 18.81
CA LYS A 179 20.34 8.04 19.49
C LYS A 179 18.97 7.58 19.95
N ALA A 180 18.22 8.45 20.64
CA ALA A 180 16.88 8.16 21.11
C ALA A 180 15.93 7.79 19.96
N TYR A 181 15.97 8.53 18.84
CA TYR A 181 15.19 8.21 17.65
C TYR A 181 15.49 6.80 17.12
N MET A 182 16.78 6.46 16.97
CA MET A 182 17.20 5.14 16.51
C MET A 182 16.81 4.02 17.49
N GLU A 183 16.98 4.24 18.80
CA GLU A 183 16.55 3.28 19.81
C GLU A 183 15.04 3.03 19.75
N LEU A 184 14.25 4.10 19.64
CA LEU A 184 12.80 3.97 19.48
C LEU A 184 12.43 3.15 18.23
N ALA A 185 13.06 3.42 17.10
CA ALA A 185 12.84 2.66 15.87
C ALA A 185 13.15 1.16 16.06
N VAL A 186 14.28 0.83 16.70
CA VAL A 186 14.65 -0.56 17.01
C VAL A 186 13.64 -1.22 17.93
N ILE A 187 13.24 -0.54 19.01
CA ILE A 187 12.29 -1.09 19.98
C ILE A 187 10.92 -1.28 19.36
N SER A 188 10.40 -0.28 18.68
CA SER A 188 9.07 -0.31 18.07
C SER A 188 8.95 -1.38 16.98
N SER A 189 9.95 -1.48 16.09
CA SER A 189 9.97 -2.51 15.04
C SER A 189 10.14 -3.92 15.58
N SER A 190 10.61 -4.08 16.82
CA SER A 190 10.85 -5.36 17.47
C SER A 190 9.76 -5.75 18.48
N ALA A 191 8.97 -4.81 18.97
CA ALA A 191 8.07 -4.99 20.12
C ALA A 191 7.11 -6.18 19.98
N GLY A 192 6.55 -6.42 18.77
CA GLY A 192 5.68 -7.56 18.49
C GLY A 192 6.37 -8.94 18.55
N MET A 193 7.71 -8.96 18.57
CA MET A 193 8.55 -10.17 18.61
C MET A 193 9.25 -10.37 19.96
N LEU A 194 9.05 -9.43 20.91
CA LEU A 194 9.56 -9.49 22.26
C LEU A 194 8.58 -10.22 23.21
N SER A 195 8.79 -10.13 24.51
CA SER A 195 7.90 -10.73 25.50
C SER A 195 6.51 -10.09 25.53
N ASP A 196 5.54 -10.82 26.11
CA ASP A 196 4.11 -10.45 26.07
C ASP A 196 3.83 -9.03 26.61
N ASN A 197 4.58 -8.55 27.61
CA ASN A 197 4.42 -7.19 28.13
C ASN A 197 4.63 -6.09 27.08
N PHE A 198 5.50 -6.30 26.09
CA PHE A 198 5.65 -5.37 24.97
C PHE A 198 4.45 -5.42 24.03
N SER A 199 3.98 -6.63 23.72
CA SER A 199 2.79 -6.85 22.91
C SER A 199 1.53 -6.26 23.56
N ASP A 200 1.37 -6.48 24.88
CA ASP A 200 0.24 -5.96 25.66
C ASP A 200 0.27 -4.43 25.71
N ARG A 201 1.45 -3.83 25.88
CA ARG A 201 1.58 -2.37 25.88
C ARG A 201 1.25 -1.77 24.48
N ASN A 202 1.66 -2.41 23.39
CA ASN A 202 1.25 -2.02 22.05
C ASN A 202 -0.28 -2.11 21.87
N PHE A 203 -0.90 -3.13 22.46
CA PHE A 203 -2.34 -3.30 22.36
C PHE A 203 -3.12 -2.18 23.07
N GLU A 204 -2.63 -1.64 24.19
CA GLU A 204 -3.23 -0.47 24.84
C GLU A 204 -3.27 0.77 23.90
N TYR A 205 -2.23 0.96 23.08
CA TYR A 205 -2.26 1.97 22.01
C TYR A 205 -3.31 1.63 20.95
N THR A 206 -3.36 0.38 20.51
CA THR A 206 -4.32 -0.10 19.49
C THR A 206 -5.77 0.13 19.91
N LYS A 207 -6.11 -0.01 21.20
CA LYS A 207 -7.44 0.30 21.74
C LYS A 207 -7.83 1.75 21.46
N VAL A 208 -6.90 2.68 21.71
CA VAL A 208 -7.17 4.11 21.49
C VAL A 208 -7.21 4.46 20.03
N ALA A 209 -6.26 3.94 19.23
CA ALA A 209 -6.12 4.31 17.82
C ALA A 209 -7.24 3.73 16.95
N TYR A 210 -7.71 2.51 17.25
CA TYR A 210 -8.64 1.77 16.37
C TYR A 210 -9.93 1.31 17.06
N GLY A 211 -10.11 1.61 18.35
CA GLY A 211 -11.30 1.21 19.10
C GLY A 211 -11.44 -0.30 19.36
N VAL A 212 -10.39 -1.07 19.13
CA VAL A 212 -10.39 -2.53 19.33
C VAL A 212 -10.40 -2.84 20.83
N GLN A 213 -11.39 -3.61 21.29
CA GLN A 213 -11.57 -3.87 22.72
C GLN A 213 -10.80 -5.09 23.24
N GLN A 214 -10.51 -6.06 22.37
CA GLN A 214 -9.89 -7.33 22.72
C GLN A 214 -8.78 -7.70 21.74
N GLN A 215 -7.63 -8.09 22.27
CA GLN A 215 -6.53 -8.59 21.45
C GLN A 215 -6.90 -9.93 20.81
N GLN A 216 -6.49 -10.13 19.57
CA GLN A 216 -6.69 -11.39 18.88
C GLN A 216 -5.96 -12.54 19.58
N PRO A 217 -6.51 -13.76 19.59
CA PRO A 217 -5.86 -14.96 20.11
C PRO A 217 -4.45 -15.14 19.51
N ARG A 218 -3.53 -15.66 20.32
CA ARG A 218 -2.11 -15.82 19.93
C ARG A 218 -1.93 -16.54 18.58
N TRP A 219 -2.72 -17.59 18.30
CA TRP A 219 -2.61 -18.31 17.05
C TRP A 219 -2.95 -17.46 15.81
N LYS A 220 -3.93 -16.56 15.91
CA LYS A 220 -4.26 -15.62 14.82
C LYS A 220 -3.13 -14.63 14.61
N ARG A 221 -2.57 -14.08 15.68
CA ARG A 221 -1.40 -13.17 15.60
C ARG A 221 -0.19 -13.87 15.00
N ALA A 222 0.08 -15.11 15.39
CA ALA A 222 1.16 -15.92 14.83
C ALA A 222 0.94 -16.20 13.33
N LEU A 223 -0.29 -16.56 12.93
CA LEU A 223 -0.63 -16.76 11.52
C LEU A 223 -0.44 -15.48 10.70
N SER A 224 -0.93 -14.35 11.20
CA SER A 224 -0.75 -13.04 10.53
C SER A 224 0.73 -12.69 10.37
N PHE A 225 1.53 -12.98 11.40
CA PHE A 225 2.97 -12.78 11.36
C PHE A 225 3.67 -13.64 10.28
N VAL A 226 3.33 -14.94 10.22
CA VAL A 226 3.87 -15.85 9.18
C VAL A 226 3.43 -15.39 7.79
N GLN A 227 2.17 -14.99 7.62
CA GLN A 227 1.67 -14.45 6.35
C GLN A 227 2.41 -13.17 5.91
N GLY A 228 2.79 -12.31 6.86
CA GLY A 228 3.57 -11.10 6.55
C GLY A 228 4.99 -11.39 6.04
N ILE A 229 5.57 -12.52 6.42
CA ILE A 229 6.94 -12.89 6.05
C ILE A 229 6.97 -13.88 4.88
N MET A 230 6.10 -14.90 4.90
CA MET A 230 6.06 -16.03 3.98
C MET A 230 4.74 -16.09 3.18
N GLY A 231 4.15 -14.93 2.88
CA GLY A 231 2.78 -14.84 2.37
C GLY A 231 2.52 -15.64 1.11
N GLU A 232 3.44 -15.67 0.15
CA GLU A 232 3.27 -16.43 -1.10
C GLU A 232 3.30 -17.96 -0.85
N ALA A 233 4.16 -18.44 0.05
CA ALA A 233 4.19 -19.85 0.42
C ALA A 233 2.89 -20.29 1.11
N VAL A 234 2.34 -19.47 2.01
CA VAL A 234 1.01 -19.69 2.61
C VAL A 234 -0.08 -19.63 1.54
N GLY A 235 0.02 -18.68 0.60
CA GLY A 235 -0.91 -18.53 -0.52
C GLY A 235 -0.99 -19.76 -1.41
N LYS A 236 0.13 -20.42 -1.66
CA LYS A 236 0.17 -21.69 -2.43
C LYS A 236 -0.66 -22.79 -1.76
N LEU A 237 -0.54 -22.94 -0.44
CA LEU A 237 -1.35 -23.90 0.33
C LEU A 237 -2.82 -23.52 0.33
N TYR A 238 -3.13 -22.22 0.45
CA TYR A 238 -4.49 -21.71 0.42
C TYR A 238 -5.18 -22.03 -0.90
N VAL A 239 -4.54 -21.76 -2.03
CA VAL A 239 -5.08 -21.99 -3.37
C VAL A 239 -5.35 -23.48 -3.60
N GLN A 240 -4.43 -24.36 -3.21
CA GLN A 240 -4.62 -25.81 -3.35
C GLN A 240 -5.87 -26.31 -2.65
N LYS A 241 -6.27 -25.66 -1.54
CA LYS A 241 -7.43 -26.08 -0.74
C LYS A 241 -8.73 -25.39 -1.13
N TYR A 242 -8.70 -24.11 -1.52
CA TYR A 242 -9.89 -23.27 -1.56
C TYR A 242 -10.21 -22.64 -2.92
N PHE A 243 -9.35 -22.78 -3.93
CA PHE A 243 -9.58 -22.13 -5.23
C PHE A 243 -9.47 -23.10 -6.41
N PRO A 244 -10.60 -23.71 -6.85
CA PRO A 244 -10.62 -24.62 -7.99
C PRO A 244 -10.47 -23.85 -9.32
N GLU A 245 -9.88 -24.49 -10.33
CA GLU A 245 -9.67 -23.92 -11.68
C GLU A 245 -10.97 -23.49 -12.35
N SER A 246 -12.09 -24.18 -12.09
CA SER A 246 -13.42 -23.80 -12.61
C SER A 246 -13.85 -22.39 -12.21
N SER A 247 -13.49 -21.92 -11.03
CA SER A 247 -13.76 -20.56 -10.56
C SER A 247 -12.98 -19.53 -11.37
N LYS A 248 -11.75 -19.83 -11.75
CA LYS A 248 -10.91 -18.96 -12.58
C LYS A 248 -11.55 -18.70 -13.95
N GLN A 249 -12.04 -19.75 -14.60
CA GLN A 249 -12.66 -19.64 -15.94
C GLN A 249 -13.95 -18.80 -15.92
N ARG A 250 -14.78 -18.98 -14.90
CA ARG A 250 -16.02 -18.19 -14.77
C ARG A 250 -15.70 -16.71 -14.52
N MET A 251 -14.66 -16.43 -13.75
CA MET A 251 -14.21 -15.05 -13.51
C MET A 251 -13.68 -14.37 -14.78
N ILE A 252 -12.94 -15.08 -15.62
CA ILE A 252 -12.48 -14.53 -16.91
C ILE A 252 -13.66 -14.07 -17.77
N THR A 253 -14.73 -14.86 -17.82
CA THR A 253 -15.94 -14.51 -18.57
C THR A 253 -16.58 -13.24 -17.98
N LEU A 254 -16.69 -13.17 -16.66
CA LEU A 254 -17.28 -12.02 -15.99
C LEU A 254 -16.46 -10.73 -16.26
N VAL A 255 -15.13 -10.80 -16.13
CA VAL A 255 -14.23 -9.68 -16.44
C VAL A 255 -14.41 -9.18 -17.87
N LYS A 256 -14.51 -10.08 -18.85
CA LYS A 256 -14.75 -9.69 -20.27
C LYS A 256 -16.09 -8.98 -20.44
N ASN A 257 -17.15 -9.47 -19.81
CA ASN A 257 -18.45 -8.81 -19.88
C ASN A 257 -18.42 -7.40 -19.32
N LEU A 258 -17.66 -7.17 -18.23
CA LEU A 258 -17.46 -5.84 -17.67
C LEU A 258 -16.59 -4.95 -18.56
N GLN A 259 -15.56 -5.51 -19.19
CA GLN A 259 -14.72 -4.80 -20.17
C GLN A 259 -15.54 -4.29 -21.35
N ASP A 260 -16.43 -5.14 -21.89
CA ASP A 260 -17.35 -4.77 -22.98
C ASP A 260 -18.35 -3.69 -22.55
N ALA A 261 -18.92 -3.82 -21.34
CA ALA A 261 -19.82 -2.81 -20.79
C ALA A 261 -19.11 -1.46 -20.57
N PHE A 262 -17.86 -1.48 -20.13
CA PHE A 262 -17.08 -0.27 -19.95
C PHE A 262 -16.74 0.38 -21.28
N ALA A 263 -16.35 -0.39 -22.31
CA ALA A 263 -16.12 0.12 -23.66
C ALA A 263 -17.37 0.82 -24.23
N GLN A 264 -18.56 0.21 -24.08
CA GLN A 264 -19.84 0.83 -24.47
C GLN A 264 -20.05 2.18 -23.77
N ARG A 265 -19.79 2.27 -22.47
CA ARG A 265 -19.93 3.52 -21.72
C ARG A 265 -18.92 4.60 -22.17
N ILE A 266 -17.70 4.23 -22.54
CA ILE A 266 -16.73 5.16 -23.14
C ILE A 266 -17.23 5.65 -24.50
N GLU A 267 -17.76 4.79 -25.35
CA GLU A 267 -18.32 5.15 -26.67
C GLU A 267 -19.52 6.08 -26.55
N GLU A 268 -20.43 5.80 -25.62
CA GLU A 268 -21.63 6.62 -25.35
C GLU A 268 -21.32 7.95 -24.65
N ASN A 269 -20.12 8.10 -24.11
CA ASN A 269 -19.70 9.30 -23.38
C ASN A 269 -19.79 10.56 -24.28
N THR A 270 -20.38 11.63 -23.78
CA THR A 270 -20.67 12.84 -24.56
C THR A 270 -19.65 13.96 -24.36
N TRP A 271 -18.73 13.84 -23.41
CA TRP A 271 -17.78 14.90 -23.08
C TRP A 271 -16.34 14.63 -23.57
N MET A 272 -16.02 13.38 -23.93
CA MET A 272 -14.73 13.04 -24.53
C MET A 272 -14.76 13.22 -26.04
N THR A 273 -13.66 13.73 -26.60
CA THR A 273 -13.42 13.74 -28.03
C THR A 273 -13.19 12.31 -28.57
N ALA A 274 -13.41 12.10 -29.86
CA ALA A 274 -13.18 10.80 -30.49
C ALA A 274 -11.74 10.29 -30.33
N VAL A 275 -10.76 11.21 -30.31
CA VAL A 275 -9.34 10.87 -30.13
C VAL A 275 -9.09 10.26 -28.74
N THR A 276 -9.60 10.89 -27.69
CA THR A 276 -9.43 10.40 -26.32
C THR A 276 -10.23 9.13 -26.08
N LYS A 277 -11.47 9.02 -26.60
CA LYS A 277 -12.26 7.78 -26.54
C LYS A 277 -11.51 6.58 -27.13
N LYS A 278 -10.91 6.75 -28.30
CA LYS A 278 -10.13 5.69 -28.95
C LYS A 278 -8.98 5.23 -28.06
N LYS A 279 -8.21 6.16 -27.50
CA LYS A 279 -7.09 5.84 -26.58
C LYS A 279 -7.57 5.20 -25.28
N ALA A 280 -8.69 5.66 -24.73
CA ALA A 280 -9.30 5.06 -23.54
C ALA A 280 -9.71 3.60 -23.79
N ILE A 281 -10.32 3.29 -24.93
CA ILE A 281 -10.68 1.92 -25.32
C ILE A 281 -9.44 1.07 -25.54
N GLU A 282 -8.41 1.60 -26.24
CA GLU A 282 -7.14 0.91 -26.42
C GLU A 282 -6.49 0.56 -25.06
N LYS A 283 -6.53 1.47 -24.09
CA LYS A 283 -6.01 1.22 -22.72
C LYS A 283 -6.82 0.15 -22.00
N LEU A 284 -8.15 0.24 -22.06
CA LEU A 284 -9.07 -0.73 -21.46
C LEU A 284 -8.84 -2.15 -22.02
N GLN A 285 -8.69 -2.26 -23.35
CA GLN A 285 -8.46 -3.54 -24.03
C GLN A 285 -7.07 -4.12 -23.74
N ALA A 286 -6.09 -3.27 -23.41
CA ALA A 286 -4.73 -3.65 -23.07
C ALA A 286 -4.56 -4.09 -21.61
N PHE A 287 -5.61 -4.11 -20.79
CA PHE A 287 -5.50 -4.58 -19.40
C PHE A 287 -4.99 -6.01 -19.33
N ASP A 288 -3.90 -6.22 -18.60
CA ASP A 288 -3.48 -7.56 -18.18
C ASP A 288 -4.37 -8.04 -17.03
N ILE A 289 -5.08 -9.13 -17.23
CA ILE A 289 -6.07 -9.65 -16.29
C ILE A 289 -5.46 -10.80 -15.52
N LYS A 290 -5.24 -10.61 -14.21
CA LYS A 290 -4.66 -11.61 -13.33
C LYS A 290 -5.70 -12.10 -12.32
N ILE A 291 -5.97 -13.40 -12.31
CA ILE A 291 -7.04 -14.03 -11.52
C ILE A 291 -6.48 -15.16 -10.65
N GLY A 292 -6.75 -15.07 -9.36
CA GLY A 292 -6.53 -16.11 -8.37
C GLY A 292 -5.13 -16.11 -7.78
N TYR A 293 -4.13 -16.42 -8.59
CA TYR A 293 -2.75 -16.63 -8.13
C TYR A 293 -1.75 -16.53 -9.28
N PRO A 294 -0.45 -16.35 -9.00
CA PRO A 294 0.58 -16.23 -10.04
C PRO A 294 0.76 -17.54 -10.82
N ASP A 295 0.94 -17.45 -12.14
CA ASP A 295 1.21 -18.61 -13.00
C ASP A 295 2.53 -19.30 -12.61
N LYS A 296 3.49 -18.55 -12.07
CA LYS A 296 4.77 -19.04 -11.61
C LYS A 296 5.03 -18.59 -10.18
N TRP A 297 5.08 -19.56 -9.27
CA TRP A 297 5.44 -19.34 -7.88
C TRP A 297 6.93 -18.98 -7.73
N GLN A 298 7.23 -18.07 -6.80
CA GLN A 298 8.63 -17.75 -6.48
C GLN A 298 9.24 -18.87 -5.63
N ASN A 299 10.45 -19.28 -5.98
CA ASN A 299 11.21 -20.15 -5.10
C ASN A 299 11.97 -19.30 -4.08
N MET A 300 11.51 -19.35 -2.85
CA MET A 300 12.07 -18.61 -1.71
C MET A 300 12.75 -19.53 -0.68
N ASP A 301 13.02 -20.81 -1.02
CA ASP A 301 13.59 -21.79 -0.09
C ASP A 301 14.95 -21.32 0.48
N SER A 302 15.77 -20.68 -0.34
CA SER A 302 17.05 -20.11 0.10
C SER A 302 16.92 -18.85 0.97
N VAL A 303 15.74 -18.24 1.00
CA VAL A 303 15.44 -17.04 1.81
C VAL A 303 14.90 -17.43 3.18
N PHE A 304 14.05 -18.46 3.25
CA PHE A 304 13.37 -18.86 4.48
C PHE A 304 14.18 -19.88 5.29
N VAL A 305 15.46 -19.57 5.53
CA VAL A 305 16.33 -20.40 6.37
C VAL A 305 16.16 -19.96 7.83
N ILE A 306 15.64 -20.87 8.64
CA ILE A 306 15.39 -20.66 10.08
C ILE A 306 16.41 -21.47 10.89
N ASP A 307 16.99 -20.84 11.92
CA ASP A 307 17.92 -21.45 12.85
C ASP A 307 17.27 -21.50 14.25
N ASP A 308 16.99 -22.70 14.73
CA ASP A 308 16.32 -22.93 16.02
C ASP A 308 17.13 -22.46 17.23
N ASN A 309 18.45 -22.24 17.05
CA ASN A 309 19.32 -21.70 18.10
C ASN A 309 19.30 -20.17 18.21
N LYS A 310 18.62 -19.50 17.28
CA LYS A 310 18.47 -18.04 17.26
C LYS A 310 17.11 -17.60 17.77
N SER A 311 17.07 -16.39 18.30
CA SER A 311 15.81 -15.74 18.67
C SER A 311 14.92 -15.50 17.45
N LEU A 312 13.61 -15.29 17.69
CA LEU A 312 12.66 -14.93 16.63
C LEU A 312 13.13 -13.69 15.86
N ILE A 313 13.61 -12.66 16.56
CA ILE A 313 14.09 -11.42 15.92
C ILE A 313 15.28 -11.68 15.02
N GLU A 314 16.28 -12.46 15.46
CA GLU A 314 17.44 -12.79 14.65
C GLU A 314 17.05 -13.55 13.38
N ASN A 315 16.14 -14.52 13.48
CA ASN A 315 15.61 -15.26 12.33
C ASN A 315 14.86 -14.31 11.37
N VAL A 316 13.99 -13.47 11.89
CA VAL A 316 13.21 -12.51 11.06
C VAL A 316 14.13 -11.53 10.35
N LYS A 317 15.13 -10.98 11.03
CA LYS A 317 16.10 -10.06 10.41
C LYS A 317 16.96 -10.76 9.35
N ALA A 318 17.35 -11.98 9.59
CA ALA A 318 18.08 -12.78 8.59
C ALA A 318 17.23 -13.05 7.34
N VAL A 319 15.95 -13.42 7.51
CA VAL A 319 15.01 -13.62 6.40
C VAL A 319 14.76 -12.31 5.64
N GLN A 320 14.55 -11.19 6.32
CA GLN A 320 14.35 -9.88 5.69
C GLN A 320 15.56 -9.46 4.85
N GLU A 321 16.77 -9.64 5.37
CA GLU A 321 18.01 -9.36 4.64
C GLU A 321 18.17 -10.29 3.42
N ALA A 322 17.92 -11.59 3.58
CA ALA A 322 17.97 -12.56 2.48
C ALA A 322 16.92 -12.24 1.41
N ALA A 323 15.69 -11.87 1.80
CA ALA A 323 14.62 -11.49 0.89
C ALA A 323 14.97 -10.22 0.10
N MET A 324 15.62 -9.23 0.72
CA MET A 324 16.07 -8.03 0.03
C MET A 324 17.15 -8.38 -1.01
N LYS A 325 18.16 -9.15 -0.63
CA LYS A 325 19.22 -9.62 -1.55
C LYS A 325 18.63 -10.41 -2.72
N TYR A 326 17.68 -11.29 -2.44
CA TYR A 326 16.97 -12.06 -3.47
C TYR A 326 16.23 -11.15 -4.46
N ARG A 327 15.47 -10.15 -3.96
CA ARG A 327 14.75 -9.19 -4.82
C ARG A 327 15.71 -8.38 -5.68
N ILE A 328 16.81 -7.89 -5.11
CA ILE A 328 17.82 -7.13 -5.87
C ILE A 328 18.43 -8.02 -6.96
N ALA A 329 18.87 -9.23 -6.64
CA ALA A 329 19.45 -10.16 -7.61
C ALA A 329 18.45 -10.59 -8.71
N LYS A 330 17.16 -10.68 -8.36
CA LYS A 330 16.10 -11.05 -9.31
C LYS A 330 15.75 -9.92 -10.27
N ARG A 331 15.74 -8.65 -9.81
CA ARG A 331 15.14 -7.53 -10.54
C ARG A 331 16.15 -6.49 -11.04
N TRP A 332 17.19 -6.17 -10.24
CA TRP A 332 18.08 -5.06 -10.56
C TRP A 332 18.81 -5.25 -11.88
N GLY A 333 18.76 -4.23 -12.73
CA GLY A 333 19.36 -4.27 -14.08
C GLY A 333 18.67 -5.19 -15.08
N LYS A 334 17.46 -5.68 -14.75
CA LYS A 334 16.63 -6.52 -15.62
C LYS A 334 15.33 -5.80 -15.96
N PRO A 335 14.66 -6.18 -17.06
CA PRO A 335 13.30 -5.72 -17.34
C PRO A 335 12.33 -6.03 -16.21
N VAL A 336 11.33 -5.17 -16.03
CA VAL A 336 10.25 -5.38 -15.05
C VAL A 336 9.44 -6.62 -15.44
N ASP A 337 9.25 -7.53 -14.51
CA ASP A 337 8.37 -8.68 -14.68
C ASP A 337 6.91 -8.25 -14.45
N LYS A 338 6.21 -7.93 -15.53
CA LYS A 338 4.80 -7.47 -15.49
C LYS A 338 3.83 -8.55 -15.00
N LYS A 339 4.28 -9.81 -14.82
CA LYS A 339 3.45 -10.91 -14.29
C LYS A 339 3.57 -11.07 -12.78
N GLU A 340 4.43 -10.30 -12.11
CA GLU A 340 4.51 -10.32 -10.64
C GLU A 340 3.20 -9.84 -10.00
N TRP A 341 2.92 -10.41 -8.81
CA TRP A 341 1.79 -10.03 -7.98
C TRP A 341 2.27 -9.24 -6.77
N HIS A 342 1.49 -8.21 -6.38
CA HIS A 342 1.77 -7.38 -5.20
C HIS A 342 0.93 -7.77 -3.98
N MET A 343 -0.10 -8.60 -4.19
CA MET A 343 -0.89 -9.21 -3.12
C MET A 343 -0.77 -10.73 -3.16
N THR A 344 -0.88 -11.34 -1.98
CA THR A 344 -0.88 -12.80 -1.85
C THR A 344 -2.26 -13.38 -2.19
N PRO A 345 -2.36 -14.64 -2.64
CA PRO A 345 -3.64 -15.26 -3.00
C PRO A 345 -4.70 -15.27 -1.90
N GLN A 346 -4.31 -15.31 -0.62
CA GLN A 346 -5.21 -15.29 0.53
C GLN A 346 -5.63 -13.89 0.99
N THR A 347 -5.27 -12.85 0.25
CA THR A 347 -5.70 -11.47 0.53
C THR A 347 -7.13 -11.25 0.03
N VAL A 348 -8.04 -10.82 0.91
CA VAL A 348 -9.41 -10.42 0.54
C VAL A 348 -9.36 -8.97 0.08
N ASN A 349 -8.89 -8.76 -1.13
CA ASN A 349 -8.80 -7.46 -1.81
C ASN A 349 -8.52 -7.68 -3.30
N ALA A 350 -8.49 -6.58 -4.07
CA ALA A 350 -8.07 -6.50 -5.45
C ALA A 350 -7.20 -5.25 -5.65
N TYR A 351 -6.59 -5.08 -6.82
CA TYR A 351 -5.86 -3.85 -7.13
C TYR A 351 -5.65 -3.67 -8.64
N TYR A 352 -5.63 -2.41 -9.06
CA TYR A 352 -5.09 -1.98 -10.34
C TYR A 352 -3.63 -1.54 -10.17
N ASP A 353 -2.76 -1.95 -11.09
CA ASP A 353 -1.37 -1.49 -11.13
C ASP A 353 -1.15 -0.64 -12.39
N PRO A 354 -0.95 0.69 -12.26
CA PRO A 354 -0.78 1.58 -13.41
C PRO A 354 0.49 1.31 -14.20
N THR A 355 1.57 0.82 -13.58
CA THR A 355 2.85 0.58 -14.24
C THR A 355 2.85 -0.68 -15.11
N THR A 356 1.93 -1.59 -14.87
CA THR A 356 1.73 -2.80 -15.67
C THR A 356 0.41 -2.79 -16.44
N ASN A 357 -0.42 -1.77 -16.24
CA ASN A 357 -1.79 -1.67 -16.77
C ASN A 357 -2.58 -2.96 -16.52
N SER A 358 -2.55 -3.45 -15.28
CA SER A 358 -3.15 -4.73 -14.89
C SER A 358 -4.21 -4.59 -13.80
N ILE A 359 -5.24 -5.45 -13.88
CA ILE A 359 -6.24 -5.66 -12.84
C ILE A 359 -6.03 -7.03 -12.21
N ASN A 360 -5.99 -7.08 -10.87
CA ASN A 360 -5.46 -8.21 -10.14
C ASN A 360 -6.45 -8.64 -9.04
N PHE A 361 -6.92 -9.89 -9.11
CA PHE A 361 -7.93 -10.45 -8.20
C PHE A 361 -7.38 -11.68 -7.48
N PRO A 362 -6.84 -11.55 -6.26
CA PRO A 362 -6.43 -12.69 -5.43
C PRO A 362 -7.55 -13.70 -5.20
N ALA A 363 -7.20 -14.97 -5.03
CA ALA A 363 -8.17 -16.06 -4.87
C ALA A 363 -9.18 -15.83 -3.73
N ALA A 364 -8.74 -15.17 -2.65
CA ALA A 364 -9.60 -15.00 -1.47
C ALA A 364 -10.76 -14.04 -1.66
N ILE A 365 -10.67 -13.03 -2.55
CA ILE A 365 -11.82 -12.17 -2.86
C ILE A 365 -12.82 -12.86 -3.79
N LEU A 366 -12.40 -13.92 -4.48
CA LEU A 366 -13.22 -14.69 -5.42
C LEU A 366 -14.02 -15.79 -4.73
N GLN A 367 -14.55 -15.49 -3.55
CA GLN A 367 -15.34 -16.37 -2.68
C GLN A 367 -16.52 -15.60 -2.06
N PRO A 368 -17.54 -16.28 -1.52
CA PRO A 368 -18.63 -15.63 -0.82
C PRO A 368 -18.12 -14.69 0.30
N PRO A 369 -18.72 -13.50 0.45
CA PRO A 369 -19.93 -13.01 -0.21
C PRO A 369 -19.69 -12.31 -1.56
N PHE A 370 -18.44 -12.16 -2.03
CA PHE A 370 -18.10 -11.44 -3.27
C PHE A 370 -18.43 -12.23 -4.52
N PHE A 371 -18.03 -13.50 -4.56
CA PHE A 371 -18.28 -14.40 -5.68
C PHE A 371 -18.76 -15.77 -5.20
N ASP A 372 -19.88 -16.23 -5.74
CA ASP A 372 -20.40 -17.58 -5.51
C ASP A 372 -20.88 -18.17 -6.85
N PRO A 373 -20.26 -19.26 -7.33
CA PRO A 373 -20.67 -19.89 -8.58
C PRO A 373 -22.07 -20.53 -8.53
N THR A 374 -22.69 -20.65 -7.36
CA THR A 374 -23.99 -21.29 -7.17
C THR A 374 -25.15 -20.31 -7.15
N VAL A 375 -24.90 -19.01 -6.94
CA VAL A 375 -25.95 -17.98 -6.94
C VAL A 375 -26.19 -17.41 -8.33
N ASP A 376 -27.26 -16.63 -8.48
CA ASP A 376 -27.61 -16.02 -9.76
C ASP A 376 -26.60 -14.92 -10.17
N ASP A 377 -26.58 -14.60 -11.46
CA ASP A 377 -25.65 -13.62 -12.01
C ASP A 377 -25.91 -12.22 -11.46
N ALA A 378 -27.16 -11.83 -11.13
CA ALA A 378 -27.45 -10.51 -10.58
C ALA A 378 -26.69 -10.26 -9.27
N ALA A 379 -26.61 -11.26 -8.38
CA ALA A 379 -25.86 -11.15 -7.15
C ALA A 379 -24.35 -11.08 -7.40
N ASN A 380 -23.79 -11.91 -8.32
CA ASN A 380 -22.37 -11.87 -8.65
C ASN A 380 -21.98 -10.55 -9.33
N TYR A 381 -22.80 -9.99 -10.24
CA TYR A 381 -22.53 -8.68 -10.83
C TYR A 381 -22.58 -7.55 -9.80
N GLY A 382 -23.51 -7.60 -8.82
CA GLY A 382 -23.62 -6.61 -7.77
C GLY A 382 -22.49 -6.66 -6.73
N ALA A 383 -21.90 -7.84 -6.55
CA ALA A 383 -20.80 -8.06 -5.61
C ALA A 383 -19.43 -7.97 -6.32
N ILE A 384 -18.90 -9.11 -6.77
CA ILE A 384 -17.56 -9.13 -7.40
C ILE A 384 -17.52 -8.32 -8.71
N GLY A 385 -18.64 -8.24 -9.47
CA GLY A 385 -18.71 -7.44 -10.66
C GLY A 385 -18.44 -5.96 -10.39
N ALA A 386 -19.03 -5.41 -9.33
CA ALA A 386 -18.78 -4.04 -8.91
C ALA A 386 -17.30 -3.83 -8.51
N VAL A 387 -16.66 -4.78 -7.84
CA VAL A 387 -15.22 -4.74 -7.53
C VAL A 387 -14.37 -4.77 -8.81
N ILE A 388 -14.70 -5.64 -9.77
CA ILE A 388 -13.98 -5.70 -11.05
C ILE A 388 -14.07 -4.35 -11.78
N GLY A 389 -15.27 -3.77 -11.85
CA GLY A 389 -15.48 -2.46 -12.45
C GLY A 389 -14.75 -1.33 -11.70
N HIS A 390 -14.65 -1.42 -10.37
CA HIS A 390 -13.87 -0.54 -9.51
C HIS A 390 -12.38 -0.57 -9.91
N GLU A 391 -11.77 -1.74 -9.99
CA GLU A 391 -10.36 -1.88 -10.41
C GLU A 391 -10.13 -1.41 -11.85
N MET A 392 -11.06 -1.69 -12.76
CA MET A 392 -10.99 -1.14 -14.12
C MET A 392 -11.05 0.40 -14.12
N SER A 393 -11.87 0.98 -13.25
CA SER A 393 -12.03 2.44 -13.14
C SER A 393 -10.77 3.12 -12.61
N HIS A 394 -9.96 2.45 -11.78
CA HIS A 394 -8.65 2.95 -11.35
C HIS A 394 -7.69 3.20 -12.52
N GLY A 395 -7.84 2.53 -13.65
CA GLY A 395 -7.11 2.85 -14.87
C GLY A 395 -7.41 4.25 -15.43
N PHE A 396 -8.50 4.88 -14.98
CA PHE A 396 -9.04 6.14 -15.47
C PHE A 396 -9.33 7.16 -14.35
N ASP A 397 -8.97 6.86 -13.10
CA ASP A 397 -9.10 7.78 -11.97
C ASP A 397 -8.07 8.92 -12.02
N ASP A 398 -8.01 9.75 -10.97
CA ASP A 398 -7.11 10.92 -10.88
C ASP A 398 -5.62 10.56 -10.99
N GLN A 399 -5.22 9.34 -10.66
CA GLN A 399 -3.87 8.84 -10.76
C GLN A 399 -3.66 7.97 -12.01
N GLY A 400 -4.51 6.98 -12.23
CA GLY A 400 -4.40 6.05 -13.35
C GLY A 400 -4.55 6.71 -14.70
N CYS A 401 -5.32 7.80 -14.80
CA CYS A 401 -5.46 8.58 -16.05
C CYS A 401 -4.14 9.19 -16.54
N GLN A 402 -3.12 9.29 -15.70
CA GLN A 402 -1.81 9.81 -16.03
C GLN A 402 -0.90 8.75 -16.70
N PHE A 403 -1.29 7.48 -16.70
CA PHE A 403 -0.53 6.37 -17.31
C PHE A 403 -1.18 5.91 -18.61
N ASP A 404 -0.36 5.63 -19.61
CA ASP A 404 -0.81 5.10 -20.89
C ASP A 404 -1.08 3.58 -20.82
N LYS A 405 -1.50 3.00 -21.95
CA LYS A 405 -1.80 1.56 -22.09
C LYS A 405 -0.60 0.63 -21.85
N ASP A 406 0.61 1.14 -21.94
CA ASP A 406 1.86 0.40 -21.77
C ASP A 406 2.42 0.53 -20.34
N GLY A 407 1.74 1.31 -19.48
CA GLY A 407 2.10 1.53 -18.08
C GLY A 407 3.10 2.66 -17.86
N ASN A 408 3.29 3.53 -18.85
CA ASN A 408 4.17 4.69 -18.71
C ASN A 408 3.38 5.92 -18.31
N MET A 409 3.91 6.73 -17.39
CA MET A 409 3.36 8.02 -17.05
C MET A 409 3.54 8.98 -18.22
N LYS A 410 2.49 9.13 -19.02
CA LYS A 410 2.48 9.88 -20.26
C LYS A 410 1.09 10.46 -20.51
N ASN A 411 1.04 11.76 -20.81
CA ASN A 411 -0.22 12.37 -21.18
C ASN A 411 -0.75 11.80 -22.50
N TRP A 412 -1.96 11.24 -22.49
CA TRP A 412 -2.66 10.71 -23.65
C TRP A 412 -4.02 11.40 -23.90
N TRP A 413 -4.37 12.36 -23.03
CA TRP A 413 -5.57 13.19 -23.12
C TRP A 413 -5.34 14.38 -24.06
N THR A 414 -6.41 14.89 -24.68
CA THR A 414 -6.41 16.26 -25.22
C THR A 414 -6.56 17.25 -24.06
N GLU A 415 -6.11 18.50 -24.26
CA GLU A 415 -6.26 19.54 -23.21
C GLU A 415 -7.74 19.80 -22.87
N GLU A 416 -8.60 19.78 -23.87
CA GLU A 416 -10.05 19.93 -23.70
C GLU A 416 -10.64 18.78 -22.85
N ASP A 417 -10.30 17.53 -23.18
CA ASP A 417 -10.81 16.38 -22.45
C ASP A 417 -10.28 16.34 -21.01
N LYS A 418 -9.02 16.73 -20.78
CA LYS A 418 -8.49 16.83 -19.43
C LYS A 418 -9.22 17.87 -18.60
N LYS A 419 -9.50 19.04 -19.18
CA LYS A 419 -10.31 20.09 -18.52
C LYS A 419 -11.73 19.60 -18.22
N ASN A 420 -12.35 18.90 -19.15
CA ASN A 420 -13.67 18.30 -18.96
C ASN A 420 -13.68 17.22 -17.87
N TYR A 421 -12.62 16.41 -17.80
CA TYR A 421 -12.43 15.43 -16.74
C TYR A 421 -12.30 16.10 -15.37
N ASP A 422 -11.43 17.10 -15.23
CA ASP A 422 -11.22 17.82 -13.98
C ASP A 422 -12.48 18.51 -13.45
N ALA A 423 -13.28 19.06 -14.36
CA ALA A 423 -14.57 19.67 -14.00
C ALA A 423 -15.57 18.63 -13.43
N ARG A 424 -15.54 17.39 -13.92
CA ARG A 424 -16.42 16.30 -13.45
C ARG A 424 -15.93 15.69 -12.15
N THR A 425 -14.64 15.46 -12.01
CA THR A 425 -14.07 14.94 -10.77
C THR A 425 -14.25 15.92 -9.61
N LYS A 426 -14.22 17.24 -9.93
CA LYS A 426 -14.56 18.27 -8.94
C LYS A 426 -15.98 18.13 -8.38
N VAL A 427 -16.95 17.70 -9.18
CA VAL A 427 -18.32 17.47 -8.69
C VAL A 427 -18.34 16.36 -7.63
N LEU A 428 -17.58 15.29 -7.83
CA LEU A 428 -17.43 14.22 -6.83
C LEU A 428 -16.74 14.74 -5.58
N VAL A 429 -15.63 15.45 -5.72
CA VAL A 429 -14.91 16.05 -4.59
C VAL A 429 -15.85 16.93 -3.76
N ASP A 430 -16.57 17.86 -4.40
CA ASP A 430 -17.48 18.78 -3.74
C ASP A 430 -18.67 18.06 -3.06
N TRP A 431 -19.10 16.93 -3.61
CA TRP A 431 -20.16 16.12 -3.02
C TRP A 431 -19.66 15.36 -1.80
N PHE A 432 -18.51 14.69 -1.90
CA PHE A 432 -17.94 13.93 -0.79
C PHE A 432 -17.48 14.83 0.35
N ASN A 433 -16.96 16.02 0.09
CA ASN A 433 -16.62 17.02 1.11
C ASN A 433 -17.81 17.44 2.01
N LYS A 434 -19.03 17.17 1.57
CA LYS A 434 -20.26 17.45 2.34
C LYS A 434 -20.77 16.25 3.14
N GLN A 435 -20.16 15.08 2.98
CA GLN A 435 -20.60 13.88 3.67
C GLN A 435 -20.00 13.84 5.07
N GLU A 436 -20.84 13.90 6.06
CA GLU A 436 -20.49 13.75 7.47
C GLU A 436 -20.50 12.27 7.84
N VAL A 437 -19.36 11.73 8.31
CA VAL A 437 -19.18 10.30 8.63
C VAL A 437 -19.53 10.03 10.08
N ILE A 438 -19.10 10.91 10.98
CA ILE A 438 -19.48 10.99 12.38
C ILE A 438 -19.64 12.47 12.74
N PRO A 439 -20.38 12.83 13.80
CA PRO A 439 -20.65 14.23 14.13
C PRO A 439 -19.41 15.11 14.12
N GLY A 440 -19.39 16.12 13.25
CA GLY A 440 -18.28 17.07 13.09
C GLY A 440 -17.12 16.61 12.22
N LEU A 441 -17.13 15.37 11.68
CA LEU A 441 -16.09 14.85 10.80
C LEU A 441 -16.63 14.61 9.38
N TYR A 442 -16.04 15.27 8.41
CA TYR A 442 -16.40 15.18 7.00
C TYR A 442 -15.35 14.43 6.18
N VAL A 443 -15.80 13.79 5.10
CA VAL A 443 -14.89 13.13 4.14
C VAL A 443 -14.00 14.18 3.47
N ASN A 444 -12.74 13.87 3.27
CA ASN A 444 -11.86 14.64 2.41
C ASN A 444 -12.00 14.11 0.97
N GLY A 445 -12.82 14.80 0.16
CA GLY A 445 -13.15 14.37 -1.19
C GLY A 445 -11.95 14.35 -2.14
N GLU A 446 -10.95 15.20 -1.96
CA GLU A 446 -9.70 15.13 -2.74
C GLU A 446 -8.90 13.89 -2.39
N LYS A 447 -8.77 13.56 -1.10
CA LYS A 447 -8.03 12.38 -0.63
C LYS A 447 -8.67 11.07 -1.10
N THR A 448 -10.00 11.02 -1.12
CA THR A 448 -10.76 9.81 -1.47
C THR A 448 -11.18 9.75 -2.93
N LEU A 449 -10.77 10.70 -3.78
CA LEU A 449 -11.27 10.86 -5.15
C LEU A 449 -11.10 9.58 -5.99
N GLY A 450 -9.94 8.93 -5.97
CA GLY A 450 -9.68 7.72 -6.74
C GLY A 450 -10.64 6.59 -6.36
N GLU A 451 -10.84 6.35 -5.07
CA GLU A 451 -11.77 5.35 -4.54
C GLU A 451 -13.22 5.69 -4.89
N ASN A 452 -13.60 6.97 -4.80
CA ASN A 452 -14.94 7.42 -5.14
C ASN A 452 -15.23 7.27 -6.65
N ILE A 453 -14.23 7.49 -7.51
CA ILE A 453 -14.33 7.21 -8.95
C ILE A 453 -14.45 5.71 -9.18
N GLY A 454 -13.63 4.91 -8.48
CA GLY A 454 -13.64 3.45 -8.54
C GLY A 454 -15.02 2.88 -8.22
N ASP A 455 -15.60 3.24 -7.10
CA ASP A 455 -16.91 2.76 -6.66
C ASP A 455 -18.05 3.21 -7.58
N ASN A 456 -18.09 4.51 -7.91
CA ASN A 456 -19.13 5.02 -8.79
C ASN A 456 -19.05 4.43 -10.21
N GLY A 457 -17.84 4.37 -10.77
CA GLY A 457 -17.57 3.74 -12.06
C GLY A 457 -17.87 2.25 -12.05
N GLY A 458 -17.37 1.55 -11.05
CA GLY A 458 -17.50 0.11 -10.89
C GLY A 458 -18.95 -0.35 -10.79
N LEU A 459 -19.75 0.31 -9.96
CA LEU A 459 -21.17 -0.02 -9.81
C LEU A 459 -21.95 0.20 -11.12
N ASN A 460 -21.70 1.31 -11.82
CA ASN A 460 -22.33 1.63 -13.09
C ASN A 460 -21.94 0.65 -14.21
N ILE A 461 -20.66 0.28 -14.30
CA ILE A 461 -20.15 -0.67 -15.29
C ILE A 461 -20.74 -2.06 -15.05
N ALA A 462 -20.75 -2.51 -13.78
CA ALA A 462 -21.30 -3.81 -13.40
C ALA A 462 -22.79 -3.92 -13.67
N PHE A 463 -23.55 -2.86 -13.39
CA PHE A 463 -24.99 -2.83 -13.70
C PHE A 463 -25.26 -2.90 -15.20
N ARG A 464 -24.52 -2.16 -16.03
CA ARG A 464 -24.60 -2.24 -17.50
C ARG A 464 -24.23 -3.66 -17.99
N ALA A 465 -23.23 -4.30 -17.39
CA ALA A 465 -22.83 -5.66 -17.76
C ALA A 465 -23.94 -6.67 -17.41
N LEU A 466 -24.64 -6.51 -16.26
CA LEU A 466 -25.81 -7.29 -15.92
C LEU A 466 -26.94 -7.09 -16.96
N GLU A 467 -27.26 -5.84 -17.32
CA GLU A 467 -28.30 -5.56 -18.34
C GLU A 467 -27.96 -6.22 -19.67
N ASN A 468 -26.69 -6.17 -20.11
CA ASN A 468 -26.26 -6.84 -21.33
C ASN A 468 -26.36 -8.37 -21.21
N SER A 469 -26.01 -8.96 -20.10
CA SER A 469 -26.13 -10.39 -19.84
C SER A 469 -27.59 -10.84 -19.89
N MET A 470 -28.51 -10.06 -19.32
CA MET A 470 -29.94 -10.35 -19.33
C MET A 470 -30.59 -10.27 -20.72
N LYS A 471 -30.02 -9.54 -21.68
CA LYS A 471 -30.50 -9.57 -23.08
C LYS A 471 -30.32 -10.94 -23.71
N ALA A 472 -29.21 -11.64 -23.38
CA ALA A 472 -28.91 -12.98 -23.87
C ALA A 472 -29.58 -14.07 -23.01
N LYS A 473 -29.65 -13.87 -21.71
CA LYS A 473 -30.21 -14.81 -20.73
C LYS A 473 -31.03 -14.04 -19.69
N PRO A 474 -32.34 -13.84 -19.95
CA PRO A 474 -33.21 -13.16 -19.00
C PRO A 474 -33.23 -13.83 -17.63
N LEU A 475 -33.19 -13.02 -16.57
CA LEU A 475 -33.34 -13.47 -15.18
C LEU A 475 -34.75 -13.13 -14.70
N SER A 476 -35.38 -14.06 -14.00
CA SER A 476 -36.71 -13.88 -13.35
C SER A 476 -36.54 -13.26 -11.98
N ASP A 477 -37.63 -12.74 -11.44
CA ASP A 477 -37.74 -12.38 -10.02
C ASP A 477 -37.53 -13.61 -9.13
N MET A 478 -36.89 -13.42 -7.99
CA MET A 478 -36.58 -14.46 -7.01
C MET A 478 -36.78 -13.88 -5.61
N ASP A 479 -37.46 -14.61 -4.74
CA ASP A 479 -37.75 -14.22 -3.35
C ASP A 479 -38.40 -12.82 -3.22
N GLY A 480 -39.20 -12.44 -4.23
CA GLY A 480 -39.88 -11.15 -4.28
C GLY A 480 -38.99 -9.96 -4.75
N PHE A 481 -37.76 -10.23 -5.20
CA PHE A 481 -36.83 -9.20 -5.69
C PHE A 481 -36.56 -9.37 -7.19
N THR A 482 -36.57 -8.24 -7.90
CA THR A 482 -36.12 -8.18 -9.29
C THR A 482 -34.61 -8.39 -9.40
N PRO A 483 -34.06 -8.75 -10.58
CA PRO A 483 -32.61 -8.84 -10.76
C PRO A 483 -31.86 -7.56 -10.38
N ALA A 484 -32.41 -6.37 -10.68
CA ALA A 484 -31.81 -5.09 -10.30
C ALA A 484 -31.77 -4.92 -8.76
N GLN A 485 -32.83 -5.28 -8.06
CA GLN A 485 -32.85 -5.22 -6.60
C GLN A 485 -31.84 -6.19 -5.99
N ARG A 486 -31.73 -7.43 -6.50
CA ARG A 486 -30.72 -8.38 -6.03
C ARG A 486 -29.28 -7.92 -6.27
N PHE A 487 -29.03 -7.24 -7.39
CA PHE A 487 -27.74 -6.59 -7.66
C PHE A 487 -27.36 -5.59 -6.55
N PHE A 488 -28.25 -4.65 -6.22
CA PHE A 488 -27.95 -3.65 -5.19
C PHE A 488 -27.93 -4.23 -3.77
N LEU A 489 -28.73 -5.25 -3.48
CA LEU A 489 -28.68 -5.97 -2.21
C LEU A 489 -27.35 -6.71 -2.03
N ALA A 490 -26.81 -7.32 -3.09
CA ALA A 490 -25.49 -7.95 -3.07
C ALA A 490 -24.38 -6.93 -2.83
N TRP A 491 -24.44 -5.77 -3.48
CA TRP A 491 -23.53 -4.66 -3.22
C TRP A 491 -23.56 -4.21 -1.76
N GLY A 492 -24.73 -3.95 -1.21
CA GLY A 492 -24.86 -3.59 0.21
C GLY A 492 -24.35 -4.67 1.15
N ARG A 493 -24.51 -5.95 0.80
CA ARG A 493 -24.07 -7.09 1.62
C ARG A 493 -22.53 -7.19 1.70
N VAL A 494 -21.80 -7.00 0.61
CA VAL A 494 -20.33 -7.12 0.64
C VAL A 494 -19.67 -6.04 1.47
N TRP A 495 -20.33 -4.90 1.67
CA TRP A 495 -19.87 -3.80 2.51
C TRP A 495 -20.49 -3.78 3.92
N ALA A 496 -21.34 -4.75 4.25
CA ALA A 496 -21.94 -4.85 5.58
C ALA A 496 -20.86 -5.16 6.63
N SER A 497 -20.46 -4.14 7.40
CA SER A 497 -19.44 -4.23 8.43
C SER A 497 -19.77 -3.36 9.64
N ASN A 498 -19.25 -3.73 10.80
CA ASN A 498 -19.26 -2.88 12.00
C ASN A 498 -17.87 -2.24 12.15
N VAL A 499 -17.82 -0.93 12.11
CA VAL A 499 -16.58 -0.15 12.23
C VAL A 499 -16.64 0.67 13.49
N ALA A 500 -15.59 0.60 14.33
CA ALA A 500 -15.49 1.43 15.52
C ALA A 500 -15.35 2.91 15.14
N PRO A 501 -16.02 3.85 15.83
CA PRO A 501 -15.92 5.29 15.54
C PRO A 501 -14.48 5.81 15.53
N GLN A 502 -13.62 5.25 16.37
CA GLN A 502 -12.18 5.59 16.42
C GLN A 502 -11.45 5.24 15.12
N PHE A 503 -11.86 4.18 14.44
CA PHE A 503 -11.28 3.78 13.15
C PHE A 503 -11.75 4.67 12.00
N VAL A 504 -12.96 5.22 12.11
CA VAL A 504 -13.54 6.14 11.12
C VAL A 504 -12.92 7.53 11.22
N ALA A 505 -12.53 7.96 12.42
CA ALA A 505 -11.95 9.28 12.70
C ALA A 505 -10.46 9.36 12.37
#